data_fa4ee89af393af3659ea2c7f31376631
#
_entry.id   fa4ee89af393af3659ea2c7f31376631
#
_cell.length_a   1.000
_cell.length_b   1.000
_cell.length_c   1.000
_cell.angle_alpha   90.00
_cell.angle_beta   90.00
_cell.angle_gamma   90.00
#
_symmetry.space_group_name_H-M   'P 1'
#
loop_
_entity.id
_entity.type
_entity.pdbx_description
1 polymer ?
#
loop_
_entity_poly.entity_id
_entity_poly.type
_entity_poly.pdbx_seq_one_letter_code
_entity_poly.pdbx_strand_id
1 'polypeptide(L)'
;MERSFLMDEHSSVRPVQDTRRPAYGGGRVLVGVFAVFGAIVLVPSLVSLLRSPDEAPAVWSFNLLGGGLYILLAVCVAHNGRRMRNIGWMCLGALATMAVLIGVLTMTVPSPTPADLNASVWAHWGRSRWYLPAILPVVA
;
A
#
# COMPACT_ATOMS: atom_id res chain seq x y z
N MET A 1 7.77 9.18 -62.92
CA MET A 1 6.69 8.29 -62.44
C MET A 1 7.14 7.45 -61.24
N GLU A 2 7.98 8.01 -60.35
CA GLU A 2 8.68 7.24 -59.32
C GLU A 2 8.75 7.98 -57.96
N ARG A 3 7.90 8.94 -57.72
CA ARG A 3 7.86 9.70 -56.45
C ARG A 3 6.60 9.46 -55.62
N SER A 4 5.69 8.61 -56.05
CA SER A 4 4.45 8.36 -55.31
C SER A 4 4.51 7.17 -54.35
N PHE A 5 5.60 6.39 -54.33
CA PHE A 5 5.69 5.17 -53.53
C PHE A 5 6.33 5.37 -52.15
N LEU A 6 6.89 6.56 -51.87
CA LEU A 6 7.60 6.80 -50.60
C LEU A 6 6.80 7.59 -49.55
N MET A 7 5.52 7.90 -49.84
CA MET A 7 4.70 8.69 -48.93
C MET A 7 3.66 7.91 -48.11
N ASP A 8 3.60 6.60 -48.29
CA ASP A 8 2.55 5.78 -47.66
C ASP A 8 3.03 4.92 -46.49
N GLU A 9 4.28 5.05 -46.08
CA GLU A 9 4.88 4.28 -44.99
C GLU A 9 4.86 4.98 -43.64
N HIS A 10 4.15 6.11 -43.54
CA HIS A 10 3.81 6.77 -42.25
C HIS A 10 2.45 6.31 -41.73
N SER A 11 1.98 5.16 -42.20
CA SER A 11 0.72 4.59 -41.73
C SER A 11 0.86 3.99 -40.34
N SER A 12 0.32 4.74 -39.43
CA SER A 12 -0.42 4.20 -38.29
C SER A 12 0.36 3.28 -37.35
N VAL A 13 1.28 3.86 -36.58
CA VAL A 13 1.41 3.39 -35.23
C VAL A 13 0.08 3.75 -34.53
N ARG A 14 -0.92 2.89 -34.68
CA ARG A 14 -2.15 2.99 -33.90
C ARG A 14 -1.71 2.95 -32.43
N PRO A 15 -2.01 3.97 -31.64
CA PRO A 15 -1.80 3.86 -30.21
C PRO A 15 -2.60 2.63 -29.77
N VAL A 16 -1.91 1.67 -29.18
CA VAL A 16 -2.55 0.50 -28.56
C VAL A 16 -3.47 1.08 -27.48
N GLN A 17 -4.71 1.27 -27.87
CA GLN A 17 -5.75 1.73 -26.96
C GLN A 17 -5.86 0.62 -25.91
N ASP A 18 -5.39 0.89 -24.70
CA ASP A 18 -5.51 -0.02 -23.57
C ASP A 18 -7.00 -0.12 -23.21
N THR A 19 -7.71 -1.01 -23.89
CA THR A 19 -9.15 -1.28 -23.73
C THR A 19 -9.44 -2.13 -22.50
N ARG A 20 -8.51 -2.22 -21.57
CA ARG A 20 -8.73 -2.98 -20.33
C ARG A 20 -9.77 -2.28 -19.49
N ARG A 21 -10.91 -2.94 -19.36
CA ARG A 21 -12.00 -2.49 -18.50
C ARG A 21 -11.49 -2.32 -17.07
N PRO A 22 -11.87 -1.22 -16.37
CA PRO A 22 -11.59 -1.10 -14.94
C PRO A 22 -12.14 -2.33 -14.22
N ALA A 23 -11.42 -2.78 -13.19
CA ALA A 23 -11.75 -3.98 -12.45
C ALA A 23 -13.19 -3.93 -11.93
N TYR A 24 -14.08 -4.68 -12.56
CA TYR A 24 -15.48 -4.85 -12.13
C TYR A 24 -15.53 -6.05 -11.18
N GLY A 25 -16.20 -5.88 -10.03
CA GLY A 25 -16.42 -6.96 -9.07
C GLY A 25 -15.48 -6.91 -7.87
N GLY A 26 -14.86 -8.05 -7.50
CA GLY A 26 -14.05 -8.20 -6.26
C GLY A 26 -12.92 -7.19 -6.11
N GLY A 27 -12.31 -6.73 -7.20
CA GLY A 27 -11.27 -5.70 -7.16
C GLY A 27 -11.72 -4.37 -6.56
N ARG A 28 -12.98 -3.96 -6.77
CA ARG A 28 -13.53 -2.71 -6.19
C ARG A 28 -13.67 -2.81 -4.67
N VAL A 29 -14.07 -3.99 -4.19
CA VAL A 29 -14.16 -4.25 -2.74
C VAL A 29 -12.78 -4.18 -2.11
N LEU A 30 -11.78 -4.78 -2.76
CA LEU A 30 -10.40 -4.76 -2.30
C LEU A 30 -9.84 -3.33 -2.23
N VAL A 31 -10.07 -2.52 -3.28
CA VAL A 31 -9.71 -1.09 -3.30
C VAL A 31 -10.34 -0.35 -2.13
N GLY A 32 -11.64 -0.56 -1.89
CA GLY A 32 -12.35 0.04 -0.76
C GLY A 32 -11.77 -0.37 0.58
N VAL A 33 -11.50 -1.66 0.78
CA VAL A 33 -10.92 -2.18 2.03
C VAL A 33 -9.54 -1.56 2.28
N PHE A 34 -8.65 -1.54 1.28
CA PHE A 34 -7.31 -0.95 1.44
C PHE A 34 -7.37 0.56 1.69
N ALA A 35 -8.24 1.29 0.98
CA ALA A 35 -8.40 2.72 1.17
C ALA A 35 -8.91 3.06 2.58
N VAL A 36 -9.95 2.37 3.04
CA VAL A 36 -10.53 2.58 4.38
C VAL A 36 -9.52 2.21 5.47
N PHE A 37 -8.86 1.05 5.32
CA PHE A 37 -7.86 0.62 6.31
C PHE A 37 -6.67 1.57 6.34
N GLY A 38 -6.17 2.00 5.18
CA GLY A 38 -5.10 2.99 5.08
C GLY A 38 -5.47 4.31 5.76
N ALA A 39 -6.69 4.80 5.55
CA ALA A 39 -7.18 6.02 6.19
C ALA A 39 -7.30 5.88 7.72
N ILE A 40 -7.84 4.76 8.20
CA ILE A 40 -7.96 4.46 9.65
C ILE A 40 -6.59 4.41 10.35
N VAL A 41 -5.54 4.02 9.64
CA VAL A 41 -4.18 4.01 10.18
C VAL A 41 -3.52 5.37 10.04
N LEU A 42 -3.62 5.99 8.87
CA LEU A 42 -2.91 7.21 8.53
C LEU A 42 -3.41 8.42 9.31
N VAL A 43 -4.74 8.62 9.38
CA VAL A 43 -5.31 9.82 9.99
C VAL A 43 -4.99 9.96 11.47
N PRO A 44 -5.21 8.95 12.34
CA PRO A 44 -4.84 9.06 13.75
C PRO A 44 -3.33 9.25 13.95
N SER A 45 -2.51 8.57 13.15
CA SER A 45 -1.05 8.66 13.26
C SER A 45 -0.54 10.04 12.87
N LEU A 46 -1.14 10.67 11.86
CA LEU A 46 -0.83 12.04 11.47
C LEU A 46 -1.24 13.02 12.59
N VAL A 47 -2.44 12.87 13.15
CA VAL A 47 -2.92 13.71 14.23
C VAL A 47 -2.03 13.57 15.48
N SER A 48 -1.63 12.35 15.83
CA SER A 48 -0.74 12.11 16.97
C SER A 48 0.64 12.71 16.74
N LEU A 49 1.20 12.56 15.55
CA LEU A 49 2.50 13.16 15.21
C LEU A 49 2.47 14.70 15.30
N LEU A 50 1.36 15.33 14.92
CA LEU A 50 1.20 16.79 14.97
C LEU A 50 0.94 17.30 16.39
N ARG A 51 0.26 16.52 17.25
CA ARG A 51 -0.11 16.95 18.62
C ARG A 51 0.97 16.64 19.64
N SER A 52 1.63 15.51 19.52
CA SER A 52 2.60 14.99 20.50
C SER A 52 3.78 14.35 19.76
N PRO A 53 4.62 15.15 19.06
CA PRO A 53 5.73 14.61 18.27
C PRO A 53 6.77 13.90 19.14
N ASP A 54 6.87 14.26 20.43
CA ASP A 54 7.91 13.76 21.34
C ASP A 54 7.56 12.42 22.00
N GLU A 55 6.27 12.03 22.01
CA GLU A 55 5.84 10.82 22.72
C GLU A 55 6.30 9.52 22.05
N ALA A 56 6.17 9.42 20.72
CA ALA A 56 6.53 8.20 19.99
C ALA A 56 6.77 8.47 18.49
N PRO A 57 7.74 9.31 18.11
CA PRO A 57 7.90 9.76 16.72
C PRO A 57 8.15 8.61 15.75
N ALA A 58 8.91 7.61 16.16
CA ALA A 58 9.21 6.44 15.32
C ALA A 58 7.95 5.64 14.97
N VAL A 59 7.09 5.38 15.96
CA VAL A 59 5.86 4.59 15.77
C VAL A 59 4.87 5.32 14.89
N TRP A 60 4.66 6.61 15.14
CA TRP A 60 3.76 7.42 14.32
C TRP A 60 4.24 7.50 12.88
N SER A 61 5.56 7.63 12.67
CA SER A 61 6.17 7.61 11.33
C SER A 61 5.98 6.26 10.63
N PHE A 62 6.20 5.13 11.31
CA PHE A 62 5.95 3.81 10.76
C PHE A 62 4.48 3.57 10.42
N ASN A 63 3.57 4.02 11.26
CA ASN A 63 2.14 3.92 11.01
C ASN A 63 1.71 4.80 9.82
N LEU A 64 2.27 6.02 9.69
CA LEU A 64 2.04 6.87 8.53
C LEU A 64 2.53 6.21 7.25
N LEU A 65 3.74 5.66 7.27
CA LEU A 65 4.30 4.94 6.13
C LEU A 65 3.41 3.75 5.74
N GLY A 66 3.01 2.95 6.72
CA GLY A 66 2.12 1.80 6.50
C GLY A 66 0.76 2.22 5.94
N GLY A 67 0.12 3.22 6.53
CA GLY A 67 -1.15 3.76 6.05
C GLY A 67 -1.06 4.32 4.63
N GLY A 68 0.03 5.04 4.33
CA GLY A 68 0.33 5.54 2.98
C GLY A 68 0.51 4.42 1.97
N LEU A 69 1.22 3.35 2.33
CA LEU A 69 1.40 2.17 1.47
C LEU A 69 0.07 1.46 1.19
N TYR A 70 -0.86 1.37 2.16
CA TYR A 70 -2.20 0.82 1.92
C TYR A 70 -3.01 1.66 0.95
N ILE A 71 -2.96 2.99 1.06
CA ILE A 71 -3.64 3.89 0.11
C ILE A 71 -3.01 3.75 -1.28
N LEU A 72 -1.68 3.72 -1.36
CA LEU A 72 -0.99 3.53 -2.63
C LEU A 72 -1.35 2.17 -3.26
N LEU A 73 -1.44 1.11 -2.46
CA LEU A 73 -1.88 -0.20 -2.92
C LEU A 73 -3.31 -0.16 -3.46
N ALA A 74 -4.23 0.55 -2.78
CA ALA A 74 -5.59 0.77 -3.27
C ALA A 74 -5.60 1.45 -4.66
N VAL A 75 -4.77 2.48 -4.84
CA VAL A 75 -4.62 3.16 -6.13
C VAL A 75 -4.03 2.23 -7.20
N CYS A 76 -3.02 1.42 -6.85
CA CYS A 76 -2.42 0.46 -7.77
C CYS A 76 -3.42 -0.59 -8.25
N VAL A 77 -4.25 -1.11 -7.34
CA VAL A 77 -5.31 -2.07 -7.68
C VAL A 77 -6.39 -1.42 -8.55
N ALA A 78 -6.73 -0.15 -8.27
CA ALA A 78 -7.73 0.58 -9.06
C ALA A 78 -7.28 0.84 -10.50
N HIS A 79 -6.00 1.11 -10.73
CA HIS A 79 -5.48 1.51 -12.05
C HIS A 79 -5.00 0.35 -12.94
N ASN A 80 -4.88 -0.85 -12.45
CA ASN A 80 -4.59 -2.11 -13.17
C ASN A 80 -3.58 -2.06 -14.36
N GLY A 81 -2.68 -1.08 -14.39
CA GLY A 81 -1.60 -0.99 -15.39
C GLY A 81 -0.41 -1.88 -15.04
N ARG A 82 0.41 -2.28 -16.04
CA ARG A 82 1.62 -3.08 -15.78
C ARG A 82 2.56 -2.42 -14.77
N ARG A 83 2.78 -1.11 -14.88
CA ARG A 83 3.60 -0.35 -13.93
C ARG A 83 2.98 -0.32 -12.54
N MET A 84 1.67 -0.07 -12.45
CA MET A 84 0.94 -0.05 -11.18
C MET A 84 0.94 -1.41 -10.50
N ARG A 85 0.86 -2.50 -11.26
CA ARG A 85 0.98 -3.85 -10.71
C ARG A 85 2.35 -4.12 -10.09
N ASN A 86 3.44 -3.68 -10.73
CA ASN A 86 4.78 -3.82 -10.16
C ASN A 86 4.95 -2.99 -8.88
N ILE A 87 4.45 -1.75 -8.87
CA ILE A 87 4.43 -0.90 -7.68
C ILE A 87 3.59 -1.55 -6.58
N GLY A 88 2.42 -2.11 -6.93
CA GLY A 88 1.57 -2.85 -6.00
C GLY A 88 2.30 -4.03 -5.33
N TRP A 89 3.05 -4.83 -6.10
CA TRP A 89 3.86 -5.92 -5.55
C TRP A 89 4.97 -5.41 -4.60
N MET A 90 5.60 -4.29 -4.92
CA MET A 90 6.60 -3.67 -4.03
C MET A 90 5.96 -3.17 -2.72
N CYS A 91 4.80 -2.50 -2.82
CA CYS A 91 4.05 -2.07 -1.63
C CYS A 91 3.64 -3.25 -0.76
N LEU A 92 3.16 -4.33 -1.38
CA LEU A 92 2.77 -5.56 -0.70
C LEU A 92 3.95 -6.19 0.05
N GLY A 93 5.10 -6.30 -0.63
CA GLY A 93 6.33 -6.79 -0.03
C GLY A 93 6.79 -5.92 1.16
N ALA A 94 6.74 -4.60 1.01
CA ALA A 94 7.09 -3.67 2.08
C ALA A 94 6.16 -3.82 3.29
N LEU A 95 4.84 -3.88 3.06
CA LEU A 95 3.84 -4.09 4.12
C LEU A 95 4.03 -5.42 4.85
N ALA A 96 4.26 -6.51 4.09
CA ALA A 96 4.54 -7.82 4.67
C ALA A 96 5.82 -7.82 5.51
N THR A 97 6.89 -7.20 5.01
CA THR A 97 8.15 -7.05 5.74
C THR A 97 7.96 -6.26 7.03
N MET A 98 7.25 -5.14 6.97
CA MET A 98 6.95 -4.34 8.16
C MET A 98 6.13 -5.14 9.18
N ALA A 99 5.12 -5.90 8.75
CA ALA A 99 4.31 -6.74 9.62
C ALA A 99 5.16 -7.81 10.33
N VAL A 100 6.04 -8.49 9.58
CA VAL A 100 6.92 -9.53 10.13
C VAL A 100 7.93 -8.91 11.11
N LEU A 101 8.64 -7.85 10.70
CA LEU A 101 9.66 -7.22 11.52
C LEU A 101 9.10 -6.72 12.85
N ILE A 102 8.03 -5.92 12.81
CA ILE A 102 7.44 -5.34 14.02
C ILE A 102 6.73 -6.44 14.83
N GLY A 103 6.05 -7.38 14.17
CA GLY A 103 5.40 -8.50 14.83
C GLY A 103 6.38 -9.37 15.61
N VAL A 104 7.52 -9.73 15.00
CA VAL A 104 8.57 -10.50 15.68
C VAL A 104 9.24 -9.67 16.76
N LEU A 105 9.57 -8.41 16.49
CA LEU A 105 10.23 -7.53 17.47
C LEU A 105 9.40 -7.37 18.74
N THR A 106 8.09 -7.18 18.61
CA THR A 106 7.18 -7.05 19.75
C THR A 106 6.96 -8.33 20.54
N MET A 107 7.29 -9.51 19.96
CA MET A 107 7.23 -10.79 20.67
C MET A 107 8.55 -11.19 21.33
N THR A 108 9.68 -10.78 20.76
CA THR A 108 11.01 -11.24 21.20
C THR A 108 11.67 -10.31 22.22
N VAL A 109 11.28 -9.04 22.26
CA VAL A 109 11.83 -8.07 23.21
C VAL A 109 10.98 -8.06 24.47
N PRO A 110 11.48 -8.57 25.63
CA PRO A 110 10.75 -8.50 26.89
C PRO A 110 10.63 -7.06 27.37
N SER A 111 9.55 -6.74 28.07
CA SER A 111 9.34 -5.42 28.67
C SER A 111 10.54 -4.97 29.52
N PRO A 112 10.95 -3.69 29.43
CA PRO A 112 10.20 -2.60 28.82
C PRO A 112 10.59 -2.40 27.37
N THR A 113 9.87 -2.95 26.46
CA THR A 113 9.84 -2.38 25.10
C THR A 113 9.48 -0.93 25.26
N PRO A 114 10.13 0.01 24.57
CA PRO A 114 9.64 1.37 24.51
C PRO A 114 8.12 1.28 24.31
N ALA A 115 7.33 1.87 25.20
CA ALA A 115 5.86 1.82 25.18
C ALA A 115 5.29 2.07 23.78
N ASP A 116 6.08 2.69 22.99
CA ASP A 116 5.98 3.10 21.64
C ASP A 116 5.68 1.94 20.65
N LEU A 117 6.45 0.84 20.67
CA LEU A 117 6.24 -0.25 19.72
C LEU A 117 4.92 -0.98 19.93
N ASN A 118 4.42 -1.04 21.16
CA ASN A 118 3.11 -1.63 21.46
C ASN A 118 1.93 -0.78 20.95
N ALA A 119 2.15 0.52 20.74
CA ALA A 119 1.17 1.41 20.13
C ALA A 119 1.14 1.28 18.60
N SER A 120 2.09 0.56 17.98
CA SER A 120 2.10 0.31 16.54
C SER A 120 0.91 -0.53 16.11
N VAL A 121 0.38 -0.22 14.94
CA VAL A 121 -0.67 -1.03 14.27
C VAL A 121 -0.22 -2.47 14.03
N TRP A 122 1.08 -2.68 13.93
CA TRP A 122 1.74 -3.96 13.63
C TRP A 122 2.09 -4.77 14.89
N ALA A 123 1.97 -4.18 16.08
CA ALA A 123 2.32 -4.83 17.34
C ALA A 123 1.54 -6.14 17.52
N HIS A 124 2.25 -7.18 17.94
CA HIS A 124 1.68 -8.51 18.13
C HIS A 124 0.90 -9.02 16.90
N TRP A 125 1.47 -8.83 15.70
CA TRP A 125 0.85 -9.19 14.41
C TRP A 125 -0.45 -8.43 14.12
N GLY A 126 -0.63 -7.25 14.69
CA GLY A 126 -1.84 -6.46 14.54
C GLY A 126 -3.03 -6.96 15.38
N ARG A 127 -2.77 -7.64 16.50
CA ARG A 127 -3.80 -8.18 17.41
C ARG A 127 -4.81 -7.11 17.84
N SER A 128 -4.38 -5.88 18.06
CA SER A 128 -5.26 -4.76 18.42
C SER A 128 -6.24 -4.38 17.31
N ARG A 129 -6.00 -4.81 16.07
CA ARG A 129 -6.81 -4.54 14.88
C ARG A 129 -7.20 -5.81 14.14
N TRP A 130 -7.51 -6.88 14.88
CA TRP A 130 -8.06 -8.14 14.35
C TRP A 130 -7.13 -8.84 13.34
N TYR A 131 -5.82 -8.70 13.49
CA TYR A 131 -4.81 -9.24 12.57
C TYR A 131 -4.93 -8.76 11.11
N LEU A 132 -5.76 -7.76 10.85
CA LEU A 132 -5.96 -7.19 9.52
C LEU A 132 -4.65 -6.75 8.84
N PRO A 133 -3.71 -6.07 9.54
CA PRO A 133 -2.45 -5.67 8.90
C PRO A 133 -1.61 -6.84 8.39
N ALA A 134 -1.70 -8.01 9.02
CA ALA A 134 -0.97 -9.20 8.61
C ALA A 134 -1.71 -10.00 7.53
N ILE A 135 -3.05 -10.02 7.55
CA ILE A 135 -3.88 -10.80 6.64
C ILE A 135 -4.05 -10.08 5.29
N LEU A 136 -4.27 -8.76 5.30
CA LEU A 136 -4.52 -7.98 4.10
C LEU A 136 -3.45 -8.13 3.01
N PRO A 137 -2.13 -8.10 3.32
CA PRO A 137 -1.10 -8.32 2.31
C PRO A 137 -1.11 -9.73 1.71
N VAL A 138 -1.61 -10.73 2.44
CA VAL A 138 -1.65 -12.13 1.98
C VAL A 138 -2.85 -12.37 1.07
N VAL A 139 -3.95 -11.67 1.28
CA VAL A 139 -5.20 -11.81 0.50
C VAL A 139 -5.18 -10.95 -0.77
N ALA A 140 -4.30 -9.96 -0.83
CA ALA A 140 -4.14 -9.06 -1.98
C ALA A 140 -3.43 -9.73 -3.15
#